data_cb21416718110bb2a7b47737703eedf2
#
_entry.id   cb21416718110bb2a7b47737703eedf2
#
_cell.length_a   1.000
_cell.length_b   1.000
_cell.length_c   1.000
_cell.angle_alpha   90.00
_cell.angle_beta   90.00
_cell.angle_gamma   90.00
#
_symmetry.space_group_name_H-M   'P 1'
#
loop_
_entity.id
_entity.type
_entity.pdbx_description
1 polymer ?
#
loop_
_entity_poly.entity_id
_entity_poly.type
_entity_poly.pdbx_seq_one_letter_code
_entity_poly.pdbx_strand_id
1 'polypeptide(L)'
;MVVDLFPTKHLPAPELRDLPEPPASFRRVIGPGIIAAGVGLASGEFILFPYIASQVGLVFVWAAFVGLATQYFLNMEIERYTLATGETALTGFSRYWRHWGLVFAILAYFANIWPGWATSSATLTTYLVGGRVTPVAIGFLLLIGVILTLAPVVYQALEKIEMVKVAAVLLLLIVGSVAAIGATAWRDAGQIITRAGLPYEELGFALLMGALAFAGAGGGQNLCQSNWIRDKGFGMGAYVPRIVSPVTGQLEAAPSTGFVFEPNAENLTRWRRWWRFANVEQLSTFVLITFLTIFFTSMLAYATVFGDEGLTNNISFLKAEGEALNTAVGGWFGTFFWIVGAFSLFAAALGIVDYTSRLAADVLKTSYLTALNESKIYFALVWGLVAIGVVVLLSGVTQPLVLLVISAVTGGLMMFIYSALLILVNKRMLPREIRPGAGRVAALVWSFLLFGFLSVLTFNEQIRKLFE
;
A
#
# COMPACT_ATOMS: atom_id res chain seq x y z
N MET A 1 -34.01 10.50 7.47
CA MET A 1 -33.45 9.13 7.65
C MET A 1 -31.97 9.15 7.28
N VAL A 2 -31.16 8.17 7.75
CA VAL A 2 -29.71 8.13 7.41
C VAL A 2 -29.49 7.99 5.90
N VAL A 3 -30.37 7.27 5.23
CA VAL A 3 -30.34 7.06 3.76
C VAL A 3 -30.38 8.37 2.98
N ASP A 4 -31.08 9.39 3.48
CA ASP A 4 -31.22 10.71 2.82
C ASP A 4 -29.92 11.52 2.80
N LEU A 5 -28.90 11.10 3.56
CA LEU A 5 -27.59 11.74 3.54
C LEU A 5 -26.78 11.39 2.28
N PHE A 6 -27.16 10.32 1.56
CA PHE A 6 -26.43 9.82 0.41
C PHE A 6 -26.94 10.43 -0.89
N PRO A 7 -26.06 11.07 -1.68
CA PRO A 7 -26.44 11.55 -3.01
C PRO A 7 -26.86 10.39 -3.92
N THR A 8 -28.04 10.52 -4.53
CA THR A 8 -28.64 9.47 -5.38
C THR A 8 -28.59 9.80 -6.87
N LYS A 9 -27.95 10.91 -7.25
CA LYS A 9 -27.85 11.35 -8.65
C LYS A 9 -27.11 10.34 -9.55
N HIS A 10 -26.09 9.67 -9.02
CA HIS A 10 -25.22 8.80 -9.81
C HIS A 10 -25.29 7.33 -9.40
N LEU A 11 -25.64 7.04 -8.16
CA LEU A 11 -25.76 5.70 -7.61
C LEU A 11 -27.04 5.61 -6.77
N PRO A 12 -27.72 4.47 -6.73
CA PRO A 12 -28.90 4.28 -5.88
C PRO A 12 -28.56 4.45 -4.40
N ALA A 13 -29.57 4.74 -3.60
CA ALA A 13 -29.43 4.84 -2.15
C ALA A 13 -28.94 3.50 -1.56
N PRO A 14 -28.14 3.51 -0.48
CA PRO A 14 -27.77 2.29 0.22
C PRO A 14 -28.99 1.70 0.96
N GLU A 15 -29.01 0.39 1.14
CA GLU A 15 -30.06 -0.30 1.91
C GLU A 15 -29.86 -0.09 3.41
N LEU A 16 -30.99 0.00 4.15
CA LEU A 16 -30.95 0.08 5.61
C LEU A 16 -30.84 -1.33 6.22
N ARG A 17 -29.82 -1.56 7.04
CA ARG A 17 -29.62 -2.79 7.83
C ARG A 17 -28.97 -2.46 9.18
N ASP A 18 -29.13 -3.33 10.15
CA ASP A 18 -28.42 -3.20 11.41
C ASP A 18 -26.91 -3.49 11.24
N LEU A 19 -26.08 -2.77 12.01
CA LEU A 19 -24.63 -3.00 12.00
C LEU A 19 -24.33 -4.40 12.61
N PRO A 20 -23.61 -5.27 11.91
CA PRO A 20 -23.27 -6.59 12.41
C PRO A 20 -22.50 -6.54 13.75
N GLU A 21 -22.69 -7.57 14.57
CA GLU A 21 -21.91 -7.72 15.81
C GLU A 21 -20.41 -7.87 15.50
N PRO A 22 -19.52 -7.12 16.15
CA PRO A 22 -18.09 -7.33 16.02
C PRO A 22 -17.67 -8.68 16.61
N PRO A 23 -16.63 -9.32 16.06
CA PRO A 23 -16.12 -10.59 16.58
C PRO A 23 -15.79 -10.52 18.07
N ALA A 24 -15.97 -11.63 18.79
CA ALA A 24 -15.65 -11.71 20.21
C ALA A 24 -14.12 -11.61 20.47
N SER A 25 -13.29 -12.05 19.52
CA SER A 25 -11.82 -12.06 19.65
C SER A 25 -11.16 -11.12 18.65
N PHE A 26 -10.22 -10.30 19.15
CA PHE A 26 -9.38 -9.41 18.33
C PHE A 26 -8.59 -10.17 17.24
N ARG A 27 -8.17 -11.41 17.50
CA ARG A 27 -7.43 -12.23 16.49
C ARG A 27 -8.21 -12.42 15.17
N ARG A 28 -9.55 -12.38 15.22
CA ARG A 28 -10.40 -12.50 14.01
C ARG A 28 -10.49 -11.20 13.21
N VAL A 29 -10.05 -10.10 13.82
CA VAL A 29 -10.04 -8.78 13.18
C VAL A 29 -8.74 -8.53 12.42
N ILE A 30 -7.65 -9.21 12.78
CA ILE A 30 -6.36 -9.07 12.07
C ILE A 30 -6.53 -9.49 10.61
N GLY A 31 -6.12 -8.64 9.68
CA GLY A 31 -6.17 -8.92 8.24
C GLY A 31 -5.90 -7.70 7.36
N PRO A 32 -6.80 -6.73 7.22
CA PRO A 32 -6.62 -5.61 6.31
C PRO A 32 -5.34 -4.81 6.55
N GLY A 33 -5.02 -4.48 7.80
CA GLY A 33 -3.79 -3.76 8.14
C GLY A 33 -2.52 -4.59 7.94
N ILE A 34 -2.58 -5.92 8.15
CA ILE A 34 -1.43 -6.79 7.84
C ILE A 34 -1.19 -6.92 6.32
N ILE A 35 -2.26 -6.95 5.52
CA ILE A 35 -2.12 -6.91 4.06
C ILE A 35 -1.56 -5.55 3.64
N ALA A 36 -2.07 -4.46 4.20
CA ALA A 36 -1.58 -3.13 3.90
C ALA A 36 -0.08 -2.97 4.27
N ALA A 37 0.32 -3.40 5.47
CA ALA A 37 1.72 -3.43 5.87
C ALA A 37 2.55 -4.36 4.98
N GLY A 38 2.06 -5.56 4.72
CA GLY A 38 2.74 -6.55 3.90
C GLY A 38 2.99 -6.05 2.49
N VAL A 39 1.96 -5.63 1.76
CA VAL A 39 2.11 -5.11 0.39
C VAL A 39 3.04 -3.88 0.36
N GLY A 40 2.96 -2.99 1.36
CA GLY A 40 3.86 -1.85 1.54
C GLY A 40 5.30 -2.26 1.80
N LEU A 41 5.53 -3.34 2.57
CA LEU A 41 6.83 -3.86 2.99
C LEU A 41 7.64 -4.40 1.79
N ALA A 42 8.01 -3.52 0.89
CA ALA A 42 8.79 -3.80 -0.31
C ALA A 42 9.47 -2.54 -0.84
N SER A 43 8.69 -1.54 -1.26
CA SER A 43 9.22 -0.38 -1.96
C SER A 43 9.75 0.68 -1.00
N GLY A 44 8.92 1.17 -0.11
CA GLY A 44 9.32 2.16 0.89
C GLY A 44 10.33 1.59 1.88
N GLU A 45 9.91 0.50 2.51
CA GLU A 45 10.57 -0.11 3.66
C GLU A 45 11.84 -0.89 3.29
N PHE A 46 11.88 -1.53 2.13
CA PHE A 46 13.00 -2.39 1.74
C PHE A 46 13.92 -1.76 0.68
N ILE A 47 13.44 -0.74 -0.05
CA ILE A 47 14.22 -0.11 -1.13
C ILE A 47 14.45 1.38 -0.87
N LEU A 48 13.37 2.22 -0.80
CA LEU A 48 13.55 3.67 -0.84
C LEU A 48 14.22 4.24 0.40
N PHE A 49 13.74 3.92 1.61
CA PHE A 49 14.36 4.41 2.84
C PHE A 49 15.76 3.83 3.08
N PRO A 50 16.01 2.51 2.90
CA PRO A 50 17.38 1.97 2.96
C PRO A 50 18.30 2.57 1.90
N TYR A 51 17.82 2.76 0.66
CA TYR A 51 18.60 3.45 -0.38
C TYR A 51 18.97 4.87 0.06
N ILE A 52 18.01 5.66 0.56
CA ILE A 52 18.30 7.02 1.07
C ILE A 52 19.31 6.95 2.21
N ALA A 53 19.16 6.00 3.14
CA ALA A 53 20.08 5.81 4.25
C ALA A 53 21.48 5.42 3.78
N SER A 54 21.63 4.64 2.71
CA SER A 54 22.92 4.30 2.11
C SER A 54 23.62 5.49 1.44
N GLN A 55 22.86 6.50 0.96
CA GLN A 55 23.42 7.67 0.26
C GLN A 55 23.74 8.82 1.21
N VAL A 56 22.81 9.17 2.11
CA VAL A 56 22.89 10.38 2.94
C VAL A 56 22.84 10.10 4.44
N GLY A 57 22.90 8.84 4.85
CA GLY A 57 22.77 8.44 6.24
C GLY A 57 21.34 8.57 6.78
N LEU A 58 21.20 8.74 8.09
CA LEU A 58 19.90 8.66 8.79
C LEU A 58 19.10 9.97 8.79
N VAL A 59 19.58 11.01 8.10
CA VAL A 59 19.03 12.38 8.18
C VAL A 59 17.59 12.52 7.68
N PHE A 60 17.09 11.57 6.88
CA PHE A 60 15.74 11.58 6.31
C PHE A 60 14.79 10.54 6.93
N VAL A 61 15.26 9.65 7.80
CA VAL A 61 14.43 8.58 8.38
C VAL A 61 13.24 9.13 9.20
N TRP A 62 13.36 10.34 9.77
CA TRP A 62 12.25 11.03 10.44
C TRP A 62 11.01 11.18 9.54
N ALA A 63 11.20 11.31 8.23
CA ALA A 63 10.11 11.48 7.28
C ALA A 63 9.21 10.23 7.22
N ALA A 64 9.74 9.05 7.54
CA ALA A 64 8.93 7.84 7.66
C ALA A 64 7.84 7.98 8.73
N PHE A 65 8.14 8.60 9.88
CA PHE A 65 7.14 8.86 10.92
C PHE A 65 6.03 9.76 10.41
N VAL A 66 6.38 10.83 9.69
CA VAL A 66 5.41 11.79 9.14
C VAL A 66 4.54 11.12 8.09
N GLY A 67 5.15 10.37 7.16
CA GLY A 67 4.42 9.62 6.13
C GLY A 67 3.48 8.59 6.76
N LEU A 68 3.98 7.79 7.70
CA LEU A 68 3.22 6.73 8.36
C LEU A 68 2.07 7.28 9.21
N ALA A 69 2.32 8.33 10.01
CA ALA A 69 1.27 8.99 10.79
C ALA A 69 0.18 9.57 9.87
N THR A 70 0.57 10.21 8.77
CA THR A 70 -0.35 10.75 7.78
C THR A 70 -1.21 9.63 7.17
N GLN A 71 -0.59 8.53 6.75
CA GLN A 71 -1.28 7.39 6.15
C GLN A 71 -2.16 6.64 7.15
N TYR A 72 -1.80 6.58 8.43
CA TYR A 72 -2.69 6.04 9.46
C TYR A 72 -4.03 6.79 9.49
N PHE A 73 -4.01 8.12 9.48
CA PHE A 73 -5.25 8.90 9.46
C PHE A 73 -6.03 8.72 8.16
N LEU A 74 -5.35 8.65 7.01
CA LEU A 74 -5.99 8.36 5.73
C LEU A 74 -6.67 6.98 5.75
N ASN A 75 -5.96 5.96 6.15
CA ASN A 75 -6.47 4.59 6.25
C ASN A 75 -7.68 4.52 7.18
N MET A 76 -7.59 5.13 8.36
CA MET A 76 -8.68 5.13 9.31
C MET A 76 -9.92 5.86 8.82
N GLU A 77 -9.78 6.91 8.03
CA GLU A 77 -10.95 7.61 7.49
C GLU A 77 -11.53 6.92 6.24
N ILE A 78 -10.74 6.18 5.47
CA ILE A 78 -11.21 5.22 4.47
C ILE A 78 -12.00 4.09 5.16
N GLU A 79 -11.42 3.52 6.21
CA GLU A 79 -12.04 2.45 6.99
C GLU A 79 -13.33 2.88 7.67
N ARG A 80 -13.41 4.13 8.21
CA ARG A 80 -14.63 4.71 8.76
C ARG A 80 -15.80 4.62 7.80
N TYR A 81 -15.57 5.05 6.56
CA TYR A 81 -16.61 5.02 5.53
C TYR A 81 -17.06 3.59 5.23
N THR A 82 -16.11 2.71 5.00
CA THR A 82 -16.38 1.32 4.63
C THR A 82 -17.04 0.51 5.76
N LEU A 83 -16.59 0.68 7.00
CA LEU A 83 -17.23 0.07 8.18
C LEU A 83 -18.69 0.51 8.31
N ALA A 84 -18.97 1.78 8.06
CA ALA A 84 -20.31 2.36 8.21
C ALA A 84 -21.26 2.01 7.06
N THR A 85 -20.71 1.72 5.86
CA THR A 85 -21.54 1.62 4.65
C THR A 85 -21.36 0.32 3.86
N GLY A 86 -20.29 -0.44 4.09
CA GLY A 86 -19.93 -1.56 3.22
C GLY A 86 -19.50 -1.13 1.81
N GLU A 87 -19.59 0.15 1.46
CA GLU A 87 -19.08 0.70 0.21
C GLU A 87 -17.58 0.94 0.28
N THR A 88 -16.91 0.88 -0.87
CA THR A 88 -15.53 1.34 -0.96
C THR A 88 -15.47 2.87 -0.96
N ALA A 89 -14.30 3.42 -0.61
CA ALA A 89 -14.09 4.87 -0.67
C ALA A 89 -14.34 5.43 -2.08
N LEU A 90 -13.96 4.68 -3.13
CA LEU A 90 -14.19 5.08 -4.52
C LEU A 90 -15.66 5.13 -4.89
N THR A 91 -16.47 4.21 -4.39
CA THR A 91 -17.94 4.28 -4.52
C THR A 91 -18.49 5.54 -3.85
N GLY A 92 -18.01 5.85 -2.63
CA GLY A 92 -18.36 7.09 -1.94
C GLY A 92 -18.03 8.35 -2.74
N PHE A 93 -16.84 8.42 -3.32
CA PHE A 93 -16.46 9.56 -4.18
C PHE A 93 -17.32 9.65 -5.43
N SER A 94 -17.66 8.51 -6.04
CA SER A 94 -18.48 8.42 -7.25
C SER A 94 -19.93 8.90 -7.04
N ARG A 95 -20.43 8.93 -5.79
CA ARG A 95 -21.75 9.50 -5.46
C ARG A 95 -21.84 11.00 -5.73
N TYR A 96 -20.71 11.74 -5.57
CA TYR A 96 -20.65 13.18 -5.88
C TYR A 96 -20.39 13.45 -7.36
N TRP A 97 -19.47 12.71 -7.96
CA TRP A 97 -19.18 12.80 -9.39
C TRP A 97 -18.79 11.41 -9.90
N ARG A 98 -19.61 10.87 -10.82
CA ARG A 98 -19.53 9.53 -11.35
C ARG A 98 -18.10 9.10 -11.75
N HIS A 99 -17.31 10.05 -12.23
CA HIS A 99 -15.99 9.75 -12.79
C HIS A 99 -14.84 9.76 -11.75
N TRP A 100 -15.08 10.13 -10.48
CA TRP A 100 -14.02 10.08 -9.48
C TRP A 100 -13.42 8.69 -9.33
N GLY A 101 -14.25 7.66 -9.29
CA GLY A 101 -13.77 6.29 -9.24
C GLY A 101 -12.87 5.96 -10.43
N LEU A 102 -13.30 6.33 -11.65
CA LEU A 102 -12.53 6.09 -12.88
C LEU A 102 -11.19 6.84 -12.89
N VAL A 103 -11.15 8.10 -12.43
CA VAL A 103 -9.91 8.88 -12.31
C VAL A 103 -8.91 8.14 -11.42
N PHE A 104 -9.33 7.68 -10.25
CA PHE A 104 -8.44 6.93 -9.35
C PHE A 104 -8.06 5.55 -9.88
N ALA A 105 -8.95 4.85 -10.58
CA ALA A 105 -8.63 3.60 -11.23
C ALA A 105 -7.57 3.78 -12.33
N ILE A 106 -7.68 4.82 -13.15
CA ILE A 106 -6.69 5.16 -14.18
C ILE A 106 -5.35 5.54 -13.54
N LEU A 107 -5.37 6.39 -12.49
CA LEU A 107 -4.14 6.76 -11.77
C LEU A 107 -3.48 5.55 -11.10
N ALA A 108 -4.25 4.65 -10.50
CA ALA A 108 -3.72 3.41 -9.92
C ALA A 108 -3.11 2.49 -10.99
N TYR A 109 -3.76 2.35 -12.14
CA TYR A 109 -3.20 1.63 -13.27
C TYR A 109 -1.92 2.27 -13.78
N PHE A 110 -1.92 3.58 -14.03
CA PHE A 110 -0.72 4.31 -14.47
C PHE A 110 0.44 4.17 -13.48
N ALA A 111 0.16 4.24 -12.17
CA ALA A 111 1.17 4.01 -11.14
C ALA A 111 1.78 2.60 -11.22
N ASN A 112 1.01 1.58 -11.59
CA ASN A 112 1.38 0.18 -11.39
C ASN A 112 1.60 -0.63 -12.68
N ILE A 113 1.46 -0.03 -13.87
CA ILE A 113 1.89 -0.67 -15.15
C ILE A 113 3.41 -0.84 -15.21
N TRP A 114 4.17 -0.14 -14.39
CA TRP A 114 5.61 -0.19 -14.28
C TRP A 114 6.03 -1.34 -13.37
N PRO A 115 6.62 -2.44 -13.88
CA PRO A 115 6.84 -3.65 -13.09
C PRO A 115 8.07 -3.56 -12.16
N GLY A 116 8.24 -2.45 -11.43
CA GLY A 116 9.41 -2.17 -10.58
C GLY A 116 9.61 -3.20 -9.46
N TRP A 117 8.52 -3.71 -8.87
CA TRP A 117 8.61 -4.75 -7.82
C TRP A 117 9.00 -6.10 -8.39
N ALA A 118 8.47 -6.47 -9.56
CA ALA A 118 8.85 -7.72 -10.23
C ALA A 118 10.31 -7.69 -10.71
N THR A 119 10.79 -6.55 -11.24
CA THR A 119 12.21 -6.38 -11.61
C THR A 119 13.11 -6.37 -10.38
N SER A 120 12.71 -5.74 -9.28
CA SER A 120 13.47 -5.76 -8.03
C SER A 120 13.60 -7.16 -7.47
N SER A 121 12.49 -7.92 -7.40
CA SER A 121 12.49 -9.33 -6.99
C SER A 121 13.37 -10.19 -7.88
N ALA A 122 13.25 -10.02 -9.21
CA ALA A 122 14.07 -10.73 -10.18
C ALA A 122 15.56 -10.40 -10.03
N THR A 123 15.91 -9.13 -9.75
CA THR A 123 17.29 -8.71 -9.53
C THR A 123 17.89 -9.43 -8.34
N LEU A 124 17.20 -9.46 -7.18
CA LEU A 124 17.67 -10.20 -6.01
C LEU A 124 17.76 -11.71 -6.28
N THR A 125 16.81 -12.26 -7.04
CA THR A 125 16.85 -13.66 -7.47
C THR A 125 18.09 -13.95 -8.31
N THR A 126 18.50 -13.03 -9.21
CA THR A 126 19.73 -13.22 -10.01
C THR A 126 21.01 -13.15 -9.18
N TYR A 127 21.02 -12.52 -8.01
CA TYR A 127 22.16 -12.59 -7.09
C TYR A 127 22.34 -14.00 -6.49
N LEU A 128 21.25 -14.77 -6.39
CA LEU A 128 21.24 -16.13 -5.85
C LEU A 128 21.60 -17.20 -6.89
N VAL A 129 20.98 -17.12 -8.06
CA VAL A 129 21.04 -18.18 -9.07
C VAL A 129 21.69 -17.77 -10.39
N GLY A 130 22.10 -16.50 -10.51
CA GLY A 130 22.62 -15.96 -11.77
C GLY A 130 21.51 -15.71 -12.80
N GLY A 131 21.91 -15.41 -14.04
CA GLY A 131 20.98 -15.25 -15.15
C GLY A 131 20.62 -13.77 -15.46
N ARG A 132 19.57 -13.58 -16.26
CA ARG A 132 19.11 -12.25 -16.71
C ARG A 132 17.83 -11.85 -16.00
N VAL A 133 17.75 -10.59 -15.55
CA VAL A 133 16.61 -10.04 -14.80
C VAL A 133 15.30 -10.11 -15.59
N THR A 134 15.31 -9.71 -16.86
CA THR A 134 14.08 -9.58 -17.67
C THR A 134 13.27 -10.90 -17.78
N PRO A 135 13.83 -12.05 -18.16
CA PRO A 135 13.07 -13.29 -18.23
C PRO A 135 12.56 -13.76 -16.87
N VAL A 136 13.32 -13.55 -15.79
CA VAL A 136 12.90 -13.89 -14.42
C VAL A 136 11.71 -13.01 -14.01
N ALA A 137 11.77 -11.69 -14.28
CA ALA A 137 10.69 -10.76 -13.99
C ALA A 137 9.40 -11.09 -14.79
N ILE A 138 9.53 -11.46 -16.06
CA ILE A 138 8.39 -11.94 -16.86
C ILE A 138 7.80 -13.22 -16.24
N GLY A 139 8.65 -14.18 -15.87
CA GLY A 139 8.20 -15.40 -15.18
C GLY A 139 7.43 -15.10 -13.90
N PHE A 140 7.88 -14.11 -13.11
CA PHE A 140 7.18 -13.68 -11.90
C PHE A 140 5.84 -13.03 -12.19
N LEU A 141 5.74 -12.16 -13.19
CA LEU A 141 4.45 -11.58 -13.60
C LEU A 141 3.45 -12.63 -14.03
N LEU A 142 3.87 -13.61 -14.85
CA LEU A 142 3.01 -14.71 -15.26
C LEU A 142 2.58 -15.58 -14.06
N LEU A 143 3.51 -15.89 -13.17
CA LEU A 143 3.22 -16.65 -11.94
C LEU A 143 2.21 -15.92 -11.04
N ILE A 144 2.32 -14.58 -10.91
CA ILE A 144 1.35 -13.75 -10.18
C ILE A 144 -0.05 -13.88 -10.81
N GLY A 145 -0.15 -13.75 -12.14
CA GLY A 145 -1.42 -13.93 -12.85
C GLY A 145 -2.05 -15.31 -12.59
N VAL A 146 -1.24 -16.37 -12.59
CA VAL A 146 -1.68 -17.74 -12.30
C VAL A 146 -2.14 -17.88 -10.84
N ILE A 147 -1.34 -17.39 -9.87
CA ILE A 147 -1.70 -17.47 -8.43
C ILE A 147 -3.04 -16.79 -8.18
N LEU A 148 -3.21 -15.56 -8.67
CA LEU A 148 -4.45 -14.80 -8.47
C LEU A 148 -5.64 -15.49 -9.15
N THR A 149 -5.44 -16.11 -10.32
CA THR A 149 -6.51 -16.80 -11.06
C THR A 149 -6.95 -18.10 -10.37
N LEU A 150 -6.02 -18.86 -9.80
CA LEU A 150 -6.31 -20.17 -9.21
C LEU A 150 -6.72 -20.09 -7.73
N ALA A 151 -6.49 -18.98 -7.03
CA ALA A 151 -6.87 -18.82 -5.64
C ALA A 151 -8.41 -18.84 -5.46
N PRO A 152 -8.99 -19.81 -4.73
CA PRO A 152 -10.44 -19.92 -4.59
C PRO A 152 -11.09 -18.66 -4.03
N VAL A 153 -10.47 -18.04 -3.02
CA VAL A 153 -10.81 -16.72 -2.47
C VAL A 153 -9.53 -15.88 -2.47
N VAL A 154 -9.46 -14.88 -3.35
CA VAL A 154 -8.25 -14.07 -3.58
C VAL A 154 -7.76 -13.41 -2.30
N TYR A 155 -8.67 -12.81 -1.50
CA TYR A 155 -8.33 -12.18 -0.23
C TYR A 155 -7.59 -13.13 0.74
N GLN A 156 -8.05 -14.38 0.88
CA GLN A 156 -7.45 -15.33 1.81
C GLN A 156 -6.04 -15.79 1.39
N ALA A 157 -5.82 -15.93 0.07
CA ALA A 157 -4.51 -16.26 -0.46
C ALA A 157 -3.53 -15.11 -0.20
N LEU A 158 -3.94 -13.87 -0.50
CA LEU A 158 -3.15 -12.66 -0.25
C LEU A 158 -2.80 -12.52 1.24
N GLU A 159 -3.80 -12.61 2.13
CA GLU A 159 -3.61 -12.51 3.58
C GLU A 159 -2.54 -13.50 4.09
N LYS A 160 -2.59 -14.76 3.66
CA LYS A 160 -1.62 -15.78 4.07
C LYS A 160 -0.21 -15.50 3.55
N ILE A 161 -0.07 -15.12 2.29
CA ILE A 161 1.23 -14.81 1.68
C ILE A 161 1.86 -13.61 2.39
N GLU A 162 1.09 -12.54 2.64
CA GLU A 162 1.58 -11.36 3.31
C GLU A 162 1.93 -11.61 4.78
N MET A 163 1.19 -12.46 5.49
CA MET A 163 1.54 -12.87 6.86
C MET A 163 2.87 -13.62 6.91
N VAL A 164 3.10 -14.57 5.99
CA VAL A 164 4.37 -15.32 5.91
C VAL A 164 5.53 -14.39 5.59
N LYS A 165 5.34 -13.48 4.64
CA LYS A 165 6.33 -12.47 4.28
C LYS A 165 6.70 -11.56 5.45
N VAL A 166 5.70 -10.98 6.13
CA VAL A 166 5.93 -10.12 7.30
C VAL A 166 6.73 -10.87 8.37
N ALA A 167 6.37 -12.12 8.66
CA ALA A 167 7.10 -12.94 9.63
C ALA A 167 8.57 -13.19 9.21
N ALA A 168 8.80 -13.48 7.93
CA ALA A 168 10.15 -13.70 7.40
C ALA A 168 11.01 -12.42 7.46
N VAL A 169 10.45 -11.26 7.11
CA VAL A 169 11.16 -9.98 7.18
C VAL A 169 11.43 -9.58 8.63
N LEU A 170 10.47 -9.72 9.54
CA LEU A 170 10.70 -9.43 10.95
C LEU A 170 11.80 -10.33 11.54
N LEU A 171 11.84 -11.62 11.17
CA LEU A 171 12.92 -12.52 11.57
C LEU A 171 14.28 -12.04 11.04
N LEU A 172 14.35 -11.68 9.74
CA LEU A 172 15.56 -11.12 9.13
C LEU A 172 16.03 -9.88 9.90
N LEU A 173 15.13 -8.96 10.21
CA LEU A 173 15.44 -7.70 10.91
C LEU A 173 15.90 -7.94 12.35
N ILE A 174 15.29 -8.87 13.08
CA ILE A 174 15.71 -9.21 14.45
C ILE A 174 17.16 -9.74 14.42
N VAL A 175 17.45 -10.69 13.54
CA VAL A 175 18.81 -11.27 13.43
C VAL A 175 19.81 -10.23 12.94
N GLY A 176 19.48 -9.47 11.89
CA GLY A 176 20.35 -8.43 11.33
C GLY A 176 20.64 -7.30 12.33
N SER A 177 19.62 -6.88 13.10
CA SER A 177 19.79 -5.83 14.10
C SER A 177 20.74 -6.22 15.22
N VAL A 178 20.67 -7.48 15.68
CA VAL A 178 21.52 -7.97 16.77
C VAL A 178 22.94 -8.24 16.27
N ALA A 179 23.11 -8.73 15.04
CA ALA A 179 24.38 -9.26 14.57
C ALA A 179 25.17 -8.29 13.69
N ALA A 180 24.49 -7.38 12.95
CA ALA A 180 25.16 -6.49 11.98
C ALA A 180 25.12 -5.00 12.36
N ILE A 181 24.16 -4.54 13.20
CA ILE A 181 24.12 -3.14 13.63
C ILE A 181 25.04 -2.96 14.83
N GLY A 182 26.25 -2.43 14.60
CA GLY A 182 27.23 -2.19 15.63
C GLY A 182 26.86 -1.04 16.59
N ALA A 183 27.54 -0.95 17.72
CA ALA A 183 27.30 0.08 18.76
C ALA A 183 27.43 1.51 18.23
N THR A 184 28.27 1.75 17.23
CA THR A 184 28.42 3.08 16.58
C THR A 184 27.15 3.46 15.85
N ALA A 185 26.60 2.60 15.02
CA ALA A 185 25.37 2.86 14.28
C ALA A 185 24.18 3.09 15.25
N TRP A 186 24.12 2.38 16.38
CA TRP A 186 23.11 2.63 17.42
C TRP A 186 23.24 4.00 18.08
N ARG A 187 24.47 4.51 18.32
CA ARG A 187 24.68 5.89 18.81
C ARG A 187 24.24 6.91 17.76
N ASP A 188 24.54 6.63 16.50
CA ASP A 188 24.17 7.51 15.37
C ASP A 188 22.67 7.54 15.10
N ALA A 189 21.87 6.59 15.59
CA ALA A 189 20.42 6.63 15.48
C ALA A 189 19.80 7.92 16.03
N GLY A 190 20.45 8.59 17.01
CA GLY A 190 20.06 9.92 17.49
C GLY A 190 20.08 11.01 16.40
N GLN A 191 20.83 10.83 15.32
CA GLN A 191 20.90 11.77 14.18
C GLN A 191 19.56 11.87 13.44
N ILE A 192 18.69 10.86 13.51
CA ILE A 192 17.33 10.90 12.94
C ILE A 192 16.56 12.14 13.43
N ILE A 193 16.80 12.56 14.68
CA ILE A 193 16.14 13.73 15.29
C ILE A 193 17.07 14.94 15.29
N THR A 194 18.34 14.76 15.67
CA THR A 194 19.28 15.89 15.88
C THR A 194 19.82 16.47 14.58
N ARG A 195 19.82 15.69 13.49
CA ARG A 195 20.26 16.08 12.14
C ARG A 195 19.15 15.89 11.10
N ALA A 196 17.88 15.96 11.53
CA ALA A 196 16.74 15.86 10.61
C ALA A 196 16.87 16.88 9.45
N GLY A 197 16.83 16.39 8.22
CA GLY A 197 17.05 17.22 7.03
C GLY A 197 16.23 16.73 5.83
N LEU A 198 16.18 17.56 4.79
CA LEU A 198 15.61 17.26 3.49
C LEU A 198 16.73 17.27 2.45
N PRO A 199 17.34 16.14 2.11
CA PRO A 199 18.48 16.05 1.18
C PRO A 199 18.01 16.10 -0.28
N TYR A 200 17.32 17.20 -0.65
CA TYR A 200 16.73 17.34 -2.00
C TYR A 200 17.76 17.68 -3.07
N GLU A 201 18.89 18.29 -2.69
CA GLU A 201 19.98 18.63 -3.62
C GLU A 201 20.71 17.36 -4.11
N GLU A 202 20.87 16.37 -3.21
CA GLU A 202 21.53 15.10 -3.50
C GLU A 202 20.60 14.10 -4.20
N LEU A 203 19.32 14.06 -3.80
CA LEU A 203 18.41 12.97 -4.15
C LEU A 203 17.23 13.41 -5.04
N GLY A 204 16.91 14.70 -5.10
CA GLY A 204 15.76 15.25 -5.82
C GLY A 204 14.43 15.06 -5.09
N PHE A 205 13.46 15.93 -5.38
CA PHE A 205 12.13 15.90 -4.73
C PHE A 205 11.31 14.66 -5.08
N ALA A 206 11.48 14.11 -6.29
CA ALA A 206 10.72 12.93 -6.73
C ALA A 206 11.01 11.71 -5.84
N LEU A 207 12.28 11.46 -5.49
CA LEU A 207 12.67 10.36 -4.62
C LEU A 207 12.17 10.57 -3.18
N LEU A 208 12.31 11.80 -2.65
CA LEU A 208 11.86 12.14 -1.28
C LEU A 208 10.33 12.07 -1.16
N MET A 209 9.60 12.58 -2.14
CA MET A 209 8.16 12.43 -2.23
C MET A 209 7.75 10.95 -2.33
N GLY A 210 8.48 10.20 -3.15
CA GLY A 210 8.26 8.76 -3.32
C GLY A 210 8.45 8.00 -2.01
N ALA A 211 9.49 8.30 -1.25
CA ALA A 211 9.74 7.69 0.05
C ALA A 211 8.63 8.04 1.06
N LEU A 212 8.21 9.31 1.14
CA LEU A 212 7.08 9.73 1.99
C LEU A 212 5.76 9.06 1.59
N ALA A 213 5.49 8.95 0.30
CA ALA A 213 4.30 8.29 -0.21
C ALA A 213 4.31 6.78 0.09
N PHE A 214 5.47 6.16 0.01
CA PHE A 214 5.67 4.73 0.30
C PHE A 214 6.15 4.46 1.74
N ALA A 215 6.08 5.42 2.64
CA ALA A 215 6.17 5.14 4.08
C ALA A 215 4.88 4.46 4.55
N GLY A 216 4.69 3.23 4.11
CA GLY A 216 3.50 2.42 4.37
C GLY A 216 2.80 1.92 3.09
N ALA A 217 1.62 2.42 2.78
CA ALA A 217 0.77 1.82 1.75
C ALA A 217 0.89 2.46 0.35
N GLY A 218 1.06 3.78 0.26
CA GLY A 218 1.25 4.48 -1.03
C GLY A 218 -0.02 4.63 -1.90
N GLY A 219 -0.81 5.66 -1.65
CA GLY A 219 -1.86 6.17 -2.55
C GLY A 219 -2.96 5.19 -2.94
N GLY A 220 -2.78 4.46 -4.04
CA GLY A 220 -3.77 3.51 -4.53
C GLY A 220 -4.03 2.34 -3.58
N GLN A 221 -2.99 1.86 -2.92
CA GLN A 221 -3.10 0.79 -1.93
C GLN A 221 -3.92 1.22 -0.69
N ASN A 222 -3.77 2.47 -0.22
CA ASN A 222 -4.61 3.00 0.85
C ASN A 222 -6.10 2.94 0.45
N LEU A 223 -6.45 3.36 -0.78
CA LEU A 223 -7.83 3.29 -1.27
C LEU A 223 -8.34 1.85 -1.33
N CYS A 224 -7.49 0.89 -1.75
CA CYS A 224 -7.85 -0.52 -1.79
C CYS A 224 -8.10 -1.14 -0.40
N GLN A 225 -7.62 -0.51 0.67
CA GLN A 225 -7.93 -0.97 2.02
C GLN A 225 -9.45 -1.09 2.23
N SER A 226 -10.24 -0.20 1.64
CA SER A 226 -11.70 -0.30 1.67
C SER A 226 -12.23 -1.63 1.11
N ASN A 227 -11.61 -2.15 0.05
CA ASN A 227 -11.95 -3.45 -0.51
C ASN A 227 -11.55 -4.61 0.42
N TRP A 228 -10.37 -4.55 1.03
CA TRP A 228 -9.91 -5.59 1.96
C TRP A 228 -10.73 -5.64 3.25
N ILE A 229 -11.14 -4.47 3.78
CA ILE A 229 -12.06 -4.33 4.92
C ILE A 229 -13.40 -4.97 4.60
N ARG A 230 -13.95 -4.68 3.41
CA ARG A 230 -15.18 -5.28 2.87
C ARG A 230 -15.05 -6.80 2.76
N ASP A 231 -13.99 -7.29 2.11
CA ASP A 231 -13.76 -8.72 1.89
C ASP A 231 -13.47 -9.50 3.19
N LYS A 232 -12.92 -8.85 4.21
CA LYS A 232 -12.79 -9.42 5.56
C LYS A 232 -14.15 -9.51 6.28
N GLY A 233 -15.12 -8.74 5.82
CA GLY A 233 -16.47 -8.69 6.42
C GLY A 233 -16.54 -7.79 7.65
N PHE A 234 -15.78 -6.68 7.66
CA PHE A 234 -15.85 -5.71 8.75
C PHE A 234 -17.07 -4.80 8.63
N GLY A 235 -17.74 -4.55 9.76
CA GLY A 235 -18.90 -3.66 9.80
C GLY A 235 -19.95 -4.05 8.75
N MET A 236 -20.46 -3.07 8.01
CA MET A 236 -21.43 -3.28 6.94
C MET A 236 -20.88 -4.07 5.75
N GLY A 237 -19.54 -4.21 5.63
CA GLY A 237 -18.89 -5.08 4.64
C GLY A 237 -19.25 -6.55 4.77
N ALA A 238 -19.75 -6.99 5.95
CA ALA A 238 -20.21 -8.36 6.15
C ALA A 238 -21.39 -8.76 5.23
N TYR A 239 -22.13 -7.79 4.70
CA TYR A 239 -23.24 -8.01 3.78
C TYR A 239 -22.84 -8.03 2.31
N VAL A 240 -21.57 -7.76 1.99
CA VAL A 240 -21.08 -7.67 0.61
C VAL A 240 -20.31 -8.94 0.24
N PRO A 241 -20.63 -9.60 -0.90
CA PRO A 241 -19.91 -10.77 -1.38
C PRO A 241 -18.43 -10.49 -1.68
N ARG A 242 -17.60 -11.53 -1.59
CA ARG A 242 -16.15 -11.48 -1.85
C ARG A 242 -15.83 -11.75 -3.32
N ILE A 243 -14.65 -11.33 -3.77
CA ILE A 243 -14.10 -11.73 -5.06
C ILE A 243 -13.60 -13.18 -4.96
N VAL A 244 -14.12 -14.03 -5.83
CA VAL A 244 -13.79 -15.45 -5.91
C VAL A 244 -13.27 -15.82 -7.30
N SER A 245 -12.46 -16.88 -7.39
CA SER A 245 -11.93 -17.36 -8.66
C SER A 245 -13.04 -17.78 -9.63
N PRO A 246 -12.97 -17.40 -10.92
CA PRO A 246 -13.90 -17.87 -11.92
C PRO A 246 -13.72 -19.37 -12.26
N VAL A 247 -12.61 -19.97 -11.82
CA VAL A 247 -12.26 -21.37 -12.12
C VAL A 247 -12.59 -22.29 -10.95
N THR A 248 -12.24 -21.85 -9.71
CA THR A 248 -12.31 -22.69 -8.51
C THR A 248 -13.28 -22.18 -7.45
N GLY A 249 -13.79 -20.96 -7.58
CA GLY A 249 -14.73 -20.33 -6.65
C GLY A 249 -16.19 -20.42 -7.09
N GLN A 250 -17.11 -20.31 -6.12
CA GLN A 250 -18.54 -20.16 -6.42
C GLN A 250 -18.85 -18.66 -6.61
N LEU A 251 -19.54 -18.34 -7.70
CA LEU A 251 -19.91 -16.96 -8.00
C LEU A 251 -21.10 -16.52 -7.14
N GLU A 252 -20.93 -15.44 -6.37
CA GLU A 252 -22.00 -14.78 -5.64
C GLU A 252 -22.39 -13.47 -6.35
N ALA A 253 -23.70 -13.14 -6.28
CA ALA A 253 -24.18 -11.87 -6.81
C ALA A 253 -23.75 -10.73 -5.86
N ALA A 254 -22.99 -9.77 -6.37
CA ALA A 254 -22.57 -8.60 -5.61
C ALA A 254 -23.65 -7.51 -5.69
N PRO A 255 -24.05 -6.86 -4.57
CA PRO A 255 -24.88 -5.68 -4.61
C PRO A 255 -24.14 -4.53 -5.32
N SER A 256 -24.87 -3.70 -6.05
CA SER A 256 -24.30 -2.52 -6.73
C SER A 256 -24.03 -1.35 -5.80
N THR A 257 -24.61 -1.37 -4.59
CA THR A 257 -24.47 -0.36 -3.52
C THR A 257 -24.34 -1.02 -2.17
N GLY A 258 -23.86 -0.25 -1.18
CA GLY A 258 -23.69 -0.73 0.18
C GLY A 258 -24.95 -0.65 1.05
N PHE A 259 -24.72 -0.67 2.33
CA PHE A 259 -25.73 -0.68 3.38
C PHE A 259 -25.44 0.41 4.40
N VAL A 260 -26.46 0.89 5.11
CA VAL A 260 -26.30 1.87 6.20
C VAL A 260 -27.14 1.42 7.40
N PHE A 261 -26.76 1.89 8.58
CA PHE A 261 -27.48 1.60 9.82
C PHE A 261 -28.05 2.87 10.46
N GLU A 262 -29.20 2.74 11.14
CA GLU A 262 -29.71 3.82 11.97
C GLU A 262 -28.85 3.99 13.22
N PRO A 263 -28.52 5.24 13.64
CA PRO A 263 -27.67 5.53 14.79
C PRO A 263 -28.41 5.38 16.11
N ASN A 264 -29.10 4.22 16.30
CA ASN A 264 -29.74 3.86 17.57
C ASN A 264 -28.71 3.41 18.61
N ALA A 265 -29.12 3.24 19.85
CA ALA A 265 -28.22 2.92 20.97
C ALA A 265 -27.45 1.62 20.76
N GLU A 266 -28.10 0.60 20.17
CA GLU A 266 -27.52 -0.71 19.89
C GLU A 266 -26.44 -0.61 18.80
N ASN A 267 -26.78 -0.06 17.64
CA ASN A 267 -25.85 0.12 16.52
C ASN A 267 -24.67 1.02 16.91
N LEU A 268 -24.87 2.08 17.71
CA LEU A 268 -23.79 2.93 18.20
C LEU A 268 -22.87 2.19 19.19
N THR A 269 -23.40 1.22 19.93
CA THR A 269 -22.58 0.37 20.82
C THR A 269 -21.73 -0.59 20.00
N ARG A 270 -22.31 -1.25 18.98
CA ARG A 270 -21.59 -2.09 18.01
C ARG A 270 -20.52 -1.26 17.28
N TRP A 271 -20.88 -0.04 16.81
CA TRP A 271 -19.96 0.88 16.14
C TRP A 271 -18.73 1.18 16.99
N ARG A 272 -18.90 1.55 18.27
CA ARG A 272 -17.78 1.85 19.18
C ARG A 272 -16.82 0.69 19.32
N ARG A 273 -17.32 -0.56 19.36
CA ARG A 273 -16.49 -1.78 19.41
C ARG A 273 -15.76 -2.02 18.09
N TRP A 274 -16.46 -1.92 16.95
CA TRP A 274 -15.84 -2.01 15.61
C TRP A 274 -14.74 -0.96 15.43
N TRP A 275 -15.05 0.29 15.77
CA TRP A 275 -14.11 1.41 15.64
C TRP A 275 -12.87 1.23 16.52
N ARG A 276 -13.03 0.74 17.75
CA ARG A 276 -11.90 0.39 18.61
C ARG A 276 -11.05 -0.72 18.02
N PHE A 277 -11.67 -1.79 17.51
CA PHE A 277 -10.94 -2.90 16.87
C PHE A 277 -10.17 -2.43 15.64
N ALA A 278 -10.79 -1.67 14.76
CA ALA A 278 -10.16 -1.09 13.59
C ALA A 278 -8.91 -0.25 13.95
N ASN A 279 -9.03 0.67 14.92
CA ASN A 279 -7.89 1.48 15.35
C ASN A 279 -6.75 0.63 15.93
N VAL A 280 -7.07 -0.36 16.78
CA VAL A 280 -6.06 -1.23 17.39
C VAL A 280 -5.40 -2.11 16.32
N GLU A 281 -6.18 -2.63 15.37
CA GLU A 281 -5.67 -3.43 14.25
C GLU A 281 -4.71 -2.62 13.39
N GLN A 282 -5.09 -1.43 12.94
CA GLN A 282 -4.23 -0.55 12.14
C GLN A 282 -2.96 -0.12 12.89
N LEU A 283 -3.06 0.20 14.19
CA LEU A 283 -1.88 0.57 14.99
C LEU A 283 -0.93 -0.59 15.20
N SER A 284 -1.46 -1.80 15.50
CA SER A 284 -0.62 -2.97 15.82
C SER A 284 -0.07 -3.68 14.59
N THR A 285 -0.73 -3.59 13.45
CA THR A 285 -0.31 -4.24 12.21
C THR A 285 0.33 -3.24 11.25
N PHE A 286 -0.43 -2.32 10.69
CA PHE A 286 0.08 -1.37 9.69
C PHE A 286 1.15 -0.44 10.29
N VAL A 287 0.82 0.32 11.35
CA VAL A 287 1.74 1.34 11.87
C VAL A 287 2.98 0.73 12.49
N LEU A 288 2.81 -0.23 13.40
CA LEU A 288 3.94 -0.81 14.15
C LEU A 288 4.87 -1.60 13.23
N ILE A 289 4.34 -2.46 12.35
CA ILE A 289 5.15 -3.28 11.46
C ILE A 289 5.91 -2.38 10.48
N THR A 290 5.23 -1.44 9.82
CA THR A 290 5.86 -0.50 8.88
C THR A 290 6.93 0.33 9.56
N PHE A 291 6.65 0.85 10.77
CA PHE A 291 7.63 1.62 11.53
C PHE A 291 8.90 0.80 11.82
N LEU A 292 8.74 -0.40 12.37
CA LEU A 292 9.87 -1.27 12.70
C LEU A 292 10.66 -1.64 11.44
N THR A 293 9.96 -1.94 10.34
CA THR A 293 10.63 -2.33 9.11
C THR A 293 11.43 -1.18 8.52
N ILE A 294 10.87 0.03 8.35
CA ILE A 294 11.61 1.19 7.82
C ILE A 294 12.80 1.54 8.72
N PHE A 295 12.59 1.58 10.02
CA PHE A 295 13.65 1.92 10.98
C PHE A 295 14.82 0.94 10.87
N PHE A 296 14.55 -0.36 11.01
CA PHE A 296 15.60 -1.37 11.04
C PHE A 296 16.27 -1.61 9.69
N THR A 297 15.52 -1.54 8.57
CA THR A 297 16.13 -1.66 7.24
C THR A 297 17.03 -0.45 6.93
N SER A 298 16.61 0.77 7.31
CA SER A 298 17.44 1.96 7.16
C SER A 298 18.69 1.91 8.04
N MET A 299 18.56 1.44 9.29
CA MET A 299 19.70 1.24 10.20
C MET A 299 20.64 0.17 9.68
N LEU A 300 20.13 -0.89 9.06
CA LEU A 300 20.95 -1.96 8.51
C LEU A 300 21.75 -1.46 7.31
N ALA A 301 21.10 -0.78 6.35
CA ALA A 301 21.77 -0.17 5.22
C ALA A 301 22.81 0.87 5.66
N TYR A 302 22.49 1.71 6.66
CA TYR A 302 23.43 2.65 7.25
C TYR A 302 24.65 1.97 7.87
N ALA A 303 24.45 0.88 8.59
CA ALA A 303 25.54 0.16 9.27
C ALA A 303 26.43 -0.64 8.34
N THR A 304 25.94 -0.99 7.15
CA THR A 304 26.62 -1.93 6.24
C THR A 304 27.22 -1.29 5.00
N VAL A 305 26.52 -0.32 4.40
CA VAL A 305 26.89 0.21 3.07
C VAL A 305 26.96 1.75 3.00
N PHE A 306 26.63 2.49 4.07
CA PHE A 306 26.76 3.94 4.08
C PHE A 306 28.24 4.35 3.97
N GLY A 307 28.55 5.22 2.99
CA GLY A 307 29.89 5.69 2.73
C GLY A 307 30.66 4.85 1.69
N ASP A 308 30.07 3.82 1.12
CA ASP A 308 30.67 3.10 0.00
C ASP A 308 30.61 3.94 -1.29
N GLU A 309 31.79 4.32 -1.82
CA GLU A 309 31.91 5.17 -3.01
C GLU A 309 31.46 4.51 -4.33
N GLY A 310 31.18 3.21 -4.32
CA GLY A 310 30.81 2.42 -5.51
C GLY A 310 29.31 2.26 -5.76
N LEU A 311 28.44 2.80 -4.89
CA LEU A 311 26.99 2.63 -5.02
C LEU A 311 26.43 3.53 -6.13
N THR A 312 25.91 2.90 -7.17
CA THR A 312 25.22 3.59 -8.28
C THR A 312 23.75 3.86 -7.94
N ASN A 313 23.13 4.84 -8.64
CA ASN A 313 21.73 5.24 -8.46
C ASN A 313 20.73 4.14 -8.91
N ASN A 314 20.85 2.95 -8.34
CA ASN A 314 19.97 1.80 -8.58
C ASN A 314 19.89 0.92 -7.34
N ILE A 315 19.20 -0.21 -7.42
CA ILE A 315 19.04 -1.16 -6.29
C ILE A 315 20.28 -2.04 -6.05
N SER A 316 21.43 -1.75 -6.67
CA SER A 316 22.68 -2.51 -6.47
C SER A 316 23.22 -2.43 -5.04
N PHE A 317 22.82 -1.39 -4.27
CA PHE A 317 23.14 -1.30 -2.85
C PHE A 317 22.68 -2.56 -2.09
N LEU A 318 21.58 -3.22 -2.49
CA LEU A 318 21.12 -4.46 -1.88
C LEU A 318 22.08 -5.65 -2.11
N LYS A 319 22.89 -5.60 -3.19
CA LYS A 319 23.95 -6.57 -3.40
C LYS A 319 25.09 -6.35 -2.41
N ALA A 320 25.56 -5.11 -2.34
CA ALA A 320 26.63 -4.71 -1.40
C ALA A 320 26.22 -4.97 0.06
N GLU A 321 24.97 -4.64 0.41
CA GLU A 321 24.41 -4.89 1.74
C GLU A 321 24.43 -6.39 2.08
N GLY A 322 23.98 -7.27 1.16
CA GLY A 322 24.04 -8.72 1.36
C GLY A 322 25.46 -9.26 1.49
N GLU A 323 26.42 -8.73 0.71
CA GLU A 323 27.84 -9.08 0.81
C GLU A 323 28.43 -8.63 2.15
N ALA A 324 28.12 -7.41 2.60
CA ALA A 324 28.51 -6.90 3.92
C ALA A 324 27.91 -7.74 5.06
N LEU A 325 26.65 -8.15 4.94
CA LEU A 325 25.99 -9.04 5.91
C LEU A 325 26.61 -10.42 5.96
N ASN A 326 27.07 -10.98 4.83
CA ASN A 326 27.84 -12.23 4.80
C ASN A 326 29.13 -12.12 5.60
N THR A 327 29.79 -10.97 5.52
CA THR A 327 31.05 -10.72 6.24
C THR A 327 30.80 -10.50 7.74
N ALA A 328 29.75 -9.74 8.09
CA ALA A 328 29.47 -9.35 9.47
C ALA A 328 28.85 -10.48 10.32
N VAL A 329 27.98 -11.29 9.73
CA VAL A 329 27.18 -12.30 10.46
C VAL A 329 27.65 -13.72 10.14
N GLY A 330 28.02 -13.97 8.87
CA GLY A 330 28.44 -15.27 8.37
C GLY A 330 27.93 -15.51 6.94
N GLY A 331 28.66 -16.32 6.15
CA GLY A 331 28.45 -16.48 4.71
C GLY A 331 27.07 -16.95 4.23
N TRP A 332 26.16 -17.27 5.13
CA TRP A 332 24.76 -17.64 4.84
C TRP A 332 23.77 -16.46 4.95
N PHE A 333 24.10 -15.42 5.72
CA PHE A 333 23.12 -14.41 6.12
C PHE A 333 22.79 -13.45 4.99
N GLY A 334 23.76 -13.06 4.16
CA GLY A 334 23.47 -12.26 2.96
C GLY A 334 22.65 -13.05 1.92
N THR A 335 22.88 -14.36 1.81
CA THR A 335 22.04 -15.24 0.99
C THR A 335 20.59 -15.25 1.53
N PHE A 336 20.43 -15.39 2.85
CA PHE A 336 19.11 -15.30 3.51
C PHE A 336 18.46 -13.92 3.29
N PHE A 337 19.21 -12.83 3.40
CA PHE A 337 18.74 -11.46 3.09
C PHE A 337 18.20 -11.35 1.66
N TRP A 338 18.93 -11.87 0.66
CA TRP A 338 18.46 -11.84 -0.73
C TRP A 338 17.25 -12.74 -0.96
N ILE A 339 17.14 -13.90 -0.33
CA ILE A 339 15.97 -14.79 -0.42
C ILE A 339 14.74 -14.08 0.16
N VAL A 340 14.85 -13.54 1.37
CA VAL A 340 13.73 -12.84 2.03
C VAL A 340 13.34 -11.58 1.25
N GLY A 341 14.32 -10.83 0.76
CA GLY A 341 14.08 -9.65 -0.08
C GLY A 341 13.40 -10.01 -1.41
N ALA A 342 13.88 -11.03 -2.13
CA ALA A 342 13.26 -11.48 -3.37
C ALA A 342 11.82 -11.93 -3.15
N PHE A 343 11.55 -12.73 -2.11
CA PHE A 343 10.22 -13.16 -1.75
C PHE A 343 9.33 -11.97 -1.33
N SER A 344 9.86 -11.03 -0.55
CA SER A 344 9.14 -9.84 -0.13
C SER A 344 8.68 -8.99 -1.31
N LEU A 345 9.57 -8.74 -2.26
CA LEU A 345 9.29 -7.96 -3.46
C LEU A 345 8.34 -8.69 -4.43
N PHE A 346 8.44 -10.04 -4.52
CA PHE A 346 7.50 -10.85 -5.28
C PHE A 346 6.09 -10.78 -4.70
N ALA A 347 5.95 -10.98 -3.38
CA ALA A 347 4.66 -10.93 -2.69
C ALA A 347 4.04 -9.52 -2.80
N ALA A 348 4.85 -8.46 -2.70
CA ALA A 348 4.37 -7.11 -2.96
C ALA A 348 3.89 -6.90 -4.40
N ALA A 349 4.62 -7.40 -5.41
CA ALA A 349 4.17 -7.35 -6.80
C ALA A 349 2.82 -8.07 -6.98
N LEU A 350 2.62 -9.22 -6.32
CA LEU A 350 1.34 -9.93 -6.29
C LEU A 350 0.23 -9.07 -5.66
N GLY A 351 0.49 -8.47 -4.51
CA GLY A 351 -0.45 -7.57 -3.85
C GLY A 351 -0.79 -6.34 -4.69
N ILE A 352 0.17 -5.79 -5.43
CA ILE A 352 0.00 -4.62 -6.30
C ILE A 352 -0.86 -4.95 -7.52
N VAL A 353 -0.63 -6.10 -8.15
CA VAL A 353 -1.48 -6.57 -9.24
C VAL A 353 -2.91 -6.82 -8.74
N ASP A 354 -3.06 -7.43 -7.54
CA ASP A 354 -4.38 -7.61 -6.92
C ASP A 354 -5.08 -6.27 -6.68
N TYR A 355 -4.48 -5.36 -5.90
CA TYR A 355 -5.20 -4.16 -5.48
C TYR A 355 -5.52 -3.23 -6.66
N THR A 356 -4.64 -3.13 -7.64
CA THR A 356 -4.86 -2.30 -8.83
C THR A 356 -6.04 -2.81 -9.63
N SER A 357 -6.08 -4.12 -9.86
CA SER A 357 -7.17 -4.77 -10.59
C SER A 357 -8.48 -4.74 -9.80
N ARG A 358 -8.42 -4.87 -8.48
CA ARG A 358 -9.55 -4.83 -7.56
C ARG A 358 -10.21 -3.45 -7.51
N LEU A 359 -9.42 -2.37 -7.37
CA LEU A 359 -9.91 -1.00 -7.44
C LEU A 359 -10.64 -0.71 -8.74
N ALA A 360 -10.03 -1.08 -9.86
CA ALA A 360 -10.62 -0.84 -11.17
C ALA A 360 -11.86 -1.70 -11.42
N ALA A 361 -11.87 -2.96 -10.96
CA ALA A 361 -13.02 -3.84 -11.08
C ALA A 361 -14.24 -3.33 -10.29
N ASP A 362 -14.03 -2.89 -9.05
CA ASP A 362 -15.07 -2.30 -8.21
C ASP A 362 -15.70 -1.06 -8.88
N VAL A 363 -14.88 -0.14 -9.39
CA VAL A 363 -15.34 1.06 -10.09
C VAL A 363 -16.10 0.72 -11.36
N LEU A 364 -15.58 -0.19 -12.19
CA LEU A 364 -16.21 -0.58 -13.44
C LEU A 364 -17.55 -1.29 -13.17
N LYS A 365 -17.58 -2.22 -12.20
CA LYS A 365 -18.81 -2.92 -11.80
C LYS A 365 -19.86 -1.95 -11.29
N THR A 366 -19.48 -1.04 -10.40
CA THR A 366 -20.42 -0.16 -9.72
C THR A 366 -20.98 0.94 -10.63
N SER A 367 -20.16 1.50 -11.53
CA SER A 367 -20.53 2.72 -12.27
C SER A 367 -20.71 2.56 -13.77
N TYR A 368 -20.16 1.49 -14.40
CA TYR A 368 -20.10 1.38 -15.86
C TYR A 368 -20.54 0.02 -16.41
N LEU A 369 -20.05 -1.08 -15.88
CA LEU A 369 -20.30 -2.43 -16.33
C LEU A 369 -21.21 -3.20 -15.37
N THR A 370 -22.31 -2.57 -14.95
CA THR A 370 -23.22 -3.06 -13.91
C THR A 370 -23.82 -4.46 -14.20
N ALA A 371 -23.92 -4.84 -15.48
CA ALA A 371 -24.43 -6.15 -15.89
C ALA A 371 -23.38 -7.27 -15.78
N LEU A 372 -22.09 -6.95 -15.75
CA LEU A 372 -21.02 -7.96 -15.68
C LEU A 372 -20.74 -8.38 -14.26
N ASN A 373 -20.22 -9.58 -14.08
CA ASN A 373 -19.76 -10.07 -12.79
C ASN A 373 -18.41 -9.41 -12.43
N GLU A 374 -18.26 -8.90 -11.18
CA GLU A 374 -17.06 -8.23 -10.70
C GLU A 374 -15.81 -9.11 -10.81
N SER A 375 -15.92 -10.41 -10.51
CA SER A 375 -14.80 -11.34 -10.64
C SER A 375 -14.29 -11.43 -12.07
N LYS A 376 -15.17 -11.48 -13.08
CA LYS A 376 -14.75 -11.51 -14.49
C LYS A 376 -14.01 -10.24 -14.91
N ILE A 377 -14.51 -9.07 -14.45
CA ILE A 377 -13.82 -7.79 -14.70
C ILE A 377 -12.44 -7.81 -14.02
N TYR A 378 -12.37 -8.23 -12.76
CA TYR A 378 -11.14 -8.32 -12.00
C TYR A 378 -10.07 -9.17 -12.71
N PHE A 379 -10.40 -10.38 -13.16
CA PHE A 379 -9.42 -11.24 -13.80
C PHE A 379 -8.98 -10.73 -15.17
N ALA A 380 -9.89 -10.10 -15.94
CA ALA A 380 -9.51 -9.45 -17.19
C ALA A 380 -8.49 -8.31 -16.93
N LEU A 381 -8.67 -7.56 -15.84
CA LEU A 381 -7.76 -6.50 -15.43
C LEU A 381 -6.42 -7.03 -14.88
N VAL A 382 -6.41 -8.13 -14.14
CA VAL A 382 -5.18 -8.80 -13.71
C VAL A 382 -4.30 -9.17 -14.91
N TRP A 383 -4.87 -9.88 -15.88
CA TRP A 383 -4.13 -10.29 -17.08
C TRP A 383 -3.78 -9.12 -18.00
N GLY A 384 -4.62 -8.07 -18.03
CA GLY A 384 -4.29 -6.81 -18.71
C GLY A 384 -3.05 -6.15 -18.11
N LEU A 385 -2.97 -6.06 -16.77
CA LEU A 385 -1.82 -5.47 -16.08
C LEU A 385 -0.55 -6.32 -16.27
N VAL A 386 -0.66 -7.65 -16.16
CA VAL A 386 0.44 -8.58 -16.45
C VAL A 386 0.96 -8.41 -17.87
N ALA A 387 0.06 -8.37 -18.87
CA ALA A 387 0.43 -8.21 -20.28
C ALA A 387 1.15 -6.87 -20.53
N ILE A 388 0.63 -5.77 -19.99
CA ILE A 388 1.27 -4.44 -20.10
C ILE A 388 2.65 -4.47 -19.43
N GLY A 389 2.76 -5.05 -18.22
CA GLY A 389 4.04 -5.19 -17.52
C GLY A 389 5.08 -5.98 -18.34
N VAL A 390 4.67 -7.06 -19.00
CA VAL A 390 5.53 -7.84 -19.91
C VAL A 390 5.99 -6.97 -21.10
N VAL A 391 5.09 -6.20 -21.72
CA VAL A 391 5.43 -5.28 -22.81
C VAL A 391 6.43 -4.23 -22.36
N VAL A 392 6.24 -3.63 -21.16
CA VAL A 392 7.18 -2.66 -20.59
C VAL A 392 8.56 -3.28 -20.40
N LEU A 393 8.65 -4.51 -19.88
CA LEU A 393 9.94 -5.21 -19.71
C LEU A 393 10.63 -5.51 -21.06
N LEU A 394 9.85 -5.91 -22.06
CA LEU A 394 10.38 -6.20 -23.40
C LEU A 394 10.82 -4.94 -24.16
N SER A 395 10.27 -3.76 -23.82
CA SER A 395 10.72 -2.46 -24.36
C SER A 395 12.05 -1.98 -23.80
N GLY A 396 12.64 -2.70 -22.83
CA GLY A 396 13.93 -2.37 -22.23
C GLY A 396 13.85 -1.44 -21.01
N VAL A 397 12.67 -1.02 -20.57
CA VAL A 397 12.49 -0.21 -19.38
C VAL A 397 12.53 -1.12 -18.14
N THR A 398 13.72 -1.28 -17.56
CA THR A 398 13.99 -2.31 -16.54
C THR A 398 14.62 -1.78 -15.24
N GLN A 399 14.88 -0.48 -15.12
CA GLN A 399 15.51 0.10 -13.93
C GLN A 399 14.52 0.16 -12.75
N PRO A 400 14.66 -0.68 -11.71
CA PRO A 400 13.64 -0.83 -10.67
C PRO A 400 13.38 0.48 -9.91
N LEU A 401 14.41 1.21 -9.52
CA LEU A 401 14.28 2.42 -8.71
C LEU A 401 13.44 3.50 -9.43
N VAL A 402 13.70 3.71 -10.73
CA VAL A 402 12.95 4.69 -11.54
C VAL A 402 11.48 4.31 -11.62
N LEU A 403 11.19 3.02 -11.87
CA LEU A 403 9.82 2.51 -11.96
C LEU A 403 9.06 2.66 -10.63
N LEU A 404 9.73 2.41 -9.51
CA LEU A 404 9.16 2.59 -8.17
C LEU A 404 8.89 4.07 -7.84
N VAL A 405 9.79 4.97 -8.22
CA VAL A 405 9.61 6.41 -7.99
C VAL A 405 8.43 6.96 -8.78
N ILE A 406 8.25 6.57 -10.05
CA ILE A 406 7.08 6.97 -10.86
C ILE A 406 5.78 6.54 -10.18
N SER A 407 5.73 5.28 -9.72
CA SER A 407 4.57 4.75 -9.00
C SER A 407 4.30 5.53 -7.72
N ALA A 408 5.33 5.79 -6.92
CA ALA A 408 5.22 6.46 -5.63
C ALA A 408 4.78 7.92 -5.75
N VAL A 409 5.31 8.66 -6.73
CA VAL A 409 4.91 10.05 -7.01
C VAL A 409 3.44 10.11 -7.44
N THR A 410 3.00 9.18 -8.29
CA THR A 410 1.58 9.08 -8.68
C THR A 410 0.69 8.74 -7.46
N GLY A 411 1.17 7.87 -6.58
CA GLY A 411 0.50 7.57 -5.30
C GLY A 411 0.35 8.80 -4.40
N GLY A 412 1.39 9.61 -4.28
CA GLY A 412 1.35 10.88 -3.54
C GLY A 412 0.33 11.87 -4.11
N LEU A 413 0.26 12.01 -5.44
CA LEU A 413 -0.76 12.81 -6.11
C LEU A 413 -2.19 12.30 -5.82
N MET A 414 -2.40 10.99 -5.78
CA MET A 414 -3.68 10.41 -5.39
C MET A 414 -4.03 10.79 -3.93
N MET A 415 -3.08 10.70 -2.99
CA MET A 415 -3.27 11.07 -1.59
C MET A 415 -3.65 12.54 -1.43
N PHE A 416 -3.04 13.43 -2.19
CA PHE A 416 -3.45 14.84 -2.25
C PHE A 416 -4.94 14.98 -2.57
N ILE A 417 -5.39 14.37 -3.67
CA ILE A 417 -6.78 14.53 -4.15
C ILE A 417 -7.78 13.89 -3.19
N TYR A 418 -7.57 12.63 -2.79
CA TYR A 418 -8.58 11.94 -2.00
C TYR A 418 -8.61 12.36 -0.53
N SER A 419 -7.59 13.02 0.01
CA SER A 419 -7.67 13.62 1.35
C SER A 419 -8.85 14.59 1.48
N ALA A 420 -9.06 15.44 0.49
CA ALA A 420 -10.20 16.37 0.45
C ALA A 420 -11.53 15.62 0.25
N LEU A 421 -11.55 14.61 -0.63
CA LEU A 421 -12.75 13.81 -0.87
C LEU A 421 -13.19 13.00 0.37
N LEU A 422 -12.24 12.46 1.16
CA LEU A 422 -12.55 11.79 2.42
C LEU A 422 -13.20 12.71 3.44
N ILE A 423 -12.74 13.96 3.56
CA ILE A 423 -13.38 14.96 4.42
C ILE A 423 -14.84 15.16 3.96
N LEU A 424 -15.04 15.33 2.65
CA LEU A 424 -16.35 15.59 2.08
C LEU A 424 -17.32 14.42 2.34
N VAL A 425 -16.90 13.18 2.02
CA VAL A 425 -17.71 11.97 2.14
C VAL A 425 -18.04 11.71 3.61
N ASN A 426 -17.06 11.66 4.50
CA ASN A 426 -17.26 11.32 5.90
C ASN A 426 -18.07 12.39 6.66
N LYS A 427 -17.95 13.67 6.29
CA LYS A 427 -18.73 14.73 6.92
C LYS A 427 -20.15 14.87 6.39
N ARG A 428 -20.39 14.54 5.13
CA ARG A 428 -21.68 14.77 4.48
C ARG A 428 -22.58 13.52 4.49
N MET A 429 -22.01 12.33 4.28
CA MET A 429 -22.78 11.09 4.13
C MET A 429 -22.96 10.31 5.43
N LEU A 430 -22.08 10.47 6.42
CA LEU A 430 -22.19 9.75 7.67
C LEU A 430 -23.07 10.49 8.69
N PRO A 431 -23.83 9.79 9.58
CA PRO A 431 -24.58 10.41 10.67
C PRO A 431 -23.64 11.10 11.67
N ARG A 432 -24.13 12.13 12.36
CA ARG A 432 -23.31 13.00 13.21
C ARG A 432 -22.51 12.26 14.28
N GLU A 433 -23.08 11.19 14.82
CA GLU A 433 -22.55 10.38 15.92
C GLU A 433 -21.24 9.65 15.56
N ILE A 434 -21.02 9.41 14.25
CA ILE A 434 -19.87 8.63 13.76
C ILE A 434 -18.95 9.42 12.81
N ARG A 435 -19.18 10.72 12.65
CA ARG A 435 -18.33 11.61 11.84
C ARG A 435 -16.92 11.77 12.42
N PRO A 436 -15.92 12.10 11.59
CA PRO A 436 -14.60 12.45 12.08
C PRO A 436 -14.63 13.71 12.95
N GLY A 437 -13.98 13.62 14.11
CA GLY A 437 -13.74 14.79 14.96
C GLY A 437 -12.72 15.77 14.37
N ALA A 438 -12.60 16.96 14.98
CA ALA A 438 -11.74 18.04 14.48
C ALA A 438 -10.27 17.63 14.28
N GLY A 439 -9.68 16.85 15.19
CA GLY A 439 -8.29 16.39 15.06
C GLY A 439 -8.06 15.48 13.84
N ARG A 440 -9.02 14.59 13.51
CA ARG A 440 -8.93 13.75 12.32
C ARG A 440 -9.10 14.54 11.02
N VAL A 441 -9.99 15.53 11.04
CA VAL A 441 -10.14 16.46 9.91
C VAL A 441 -8.86 17.27 9.71
N ALA A 442 -8.25 17.76 10.78
CA ALA A 442 -6.97 18.47 10.72
C ALA A 442 -5.85 17.56 10.13
N ALA A 443 -5.83 16.27 10.49
CA ALA A 443 -4.88 15.32 9.89
C ALA A 443 -5.12 15.09 8.40
N LEU A 444 -6.38 15.05 7.94
CA LEU A 444 -6.68 14.97 6.50
C LEU A 444 -6.32 16.28 5.76
N VAL A 445 -6.52 17.44 6.38
CA VAL A 445 -6.07 18.74 5.83
C VAL A 445 -4.54 18.77 5.77
N TRP A 446 -3.84 18.29 6.80
CA TRP A 446 -2.40 18.12 6.76
C TRP A 446 -1.94 17.24 5.61
N SER A 447 -2.57 16.07 5.41
CA SER A 447 -2.27 15.19 4.27
C SER A 447 -2.46 15.88 2.92
N PHE A 448 -3.56 16.62 2.76
CA PHE A 448 -3.84 17.43 1.57
C PHE A 448 -2.72 18.45 1.30
N LEU A 449 -2.31 19.19 2.32
CA LEU A 449 -1.26 20.21 2.19
C LEU A 449 0.12 19.58 1.92
N LEU A 450 0.48 18.51 2.65
CA LEU A 450 1.76 17.83 2.51
C LEU A 450 1.95 17.26 1.11
N PHE A 451 1.02 16.39 0.68
CA PHE A 451 1.14 15.76 -0.64
C PHE A 451 0.86 16.73 -1.79
N GLY A 452 0.02 17.75 -1.58
CA GLY A 452 -0.16 18.82 -2.55
C GLY A 452 1.12 19.63 -2.77
N PHE A 453 1.76 20.05 -1.70
CA PHE A 453 3.04 20.79 -1.76
C PHE A 453 4.14 19.97 -2.45
N LEU A 454 4.32 18.71 -2.03
CA LEU A 454 5.32 17.82 -2.64
C LEU A 454 5.01 17.53 -4.11
N SER A 455 3.75 17.38 -4.49
CA SER A 455 3.35 17.20 -5.89
C SER A 455 3.74 18.40 -6.75
N VAL A 456 3.53 19.63 -6.26
CA VAL A 456 3.90 20.87 -6.96
C VAL A 456 5.43 20.96 -7.12
N LEU A 457 6.20 20.66 -6.06
CA LEU A 457 7.66 20.70 -6.12
C LEU A 457 8.22 19.68 -7.12
N THR A 458 7.73 18.43 -7.06
CA THR A 458 8.13 17.36 -7.96
C THR A 458 7.81 17.71 -9.42
N PHE A 459 6.60 18.22 -9.67
CA PHE A 459 6.18 18.62 -11.01
C PHE A 459 7.05 19.77 -11.56
N ASN A 460 7.34 20.76 -10.73
CA ASN A 460 8.21 21.88 -11.11
C ASN A 460 9.63 21.42 -11.42
N GLU A 461 10.20 20.51 -10.62
CA GLU A 461 11.51 19.91 -10.87
C GLU A 461 11.55 19.16 -12.21
N GLN A 462 10.51 18.34 -12.50
CA GLN A 462 10.46 17.59 -13.75
C GLN A 462 10.29 18.49 -14.98
N ILE A 463 9.48 19.55 -14.87
CA ILE A 463 9.36 20.55 -15.94
C ILE A 463 10.70 21.23 -16.21
N ARG A 464 11.43 21.67 -15.18
CA ARG A 464 12.73 22.28 -15.35
C ARG A 464 13.71 21.39 -16.13
N LYS A 465 13.78 20.10 -15.76
CA LYS A 465 14.63 19.10 -16.44
C LYS A 465 14.26 18.84 -17.91
N LEU A 466 13.05 19.21 -18.34
CA LEU A 466 12.64 19.10 -19.75
C LEU A 466 13.11 20.31 -20.59
N PHE A 467 13.41 21.42 -19.94
CA PHE A 467 13.85 22.65 -20.63
C PHE A 467 15.35 22.96 -20.46
N GLU A 468 16.05 22.20 -19.64
CA GLU A 468 17.52 22.14 -19.55
C GLU A 468 18.10 21.10 -20.53
#